data_e5ff8a7e7490bb3623fe217b723969ca
#
_entry.id   e5ff8a7e7490bb3623fe217b723969ca
#
_cell.length_a   1.000
_cell.length_b   1.000
_cell.length_c   1.000
_cell.angle_alpha   90.00
_cell.angle_beta   90.00
_cell.angle_gamma   90.00
#
_symmetry.space_group_name_H-M   'P 1'
#
loop_
_entity.id
_entity.type
_entity.pdbx_description
1 polymer ?
#
loop_
_entity_poly.entity_id
_entity_poly.type
_entity_poly.pdbx_seq_one_letter_code
_entity_poly.pdbx_strand_id
1 'polypeptide(L)'
;MKIDEEQVQLMKRRGGVGHDLSYIRPKGSAVKNSALTSTGLAPFMERYSNSTREVAQDGRRGALMISMHINHPDIIKFILMKDDLTKVTGANISVKVTDEFMNCCLEPENKVYITLNNGEEIIVDENEEIEIDGKIVLGKDLLKYL
;
A
#
# COMPACT_ATOMS: atom_id res chain seq x y z
N MET A 1 14.43 13.89 4.55
CA MET A 1 13.08 14.01 5.09
C MET A 1 13.11 13.54 6.54
N LYS A 2 12.50 14.29 7.46
CA LYS A 2 12.60 14.04 8.91
C LYS A 2 12.15 12.62 9.31
N ILE A 3 11.01 12.15 8.79
CA ILE A 3 10.47 10.80 9.09
C ILE A 3 11.44 9.68 8.69
N ASP A 4 12.09 9.80 7.55
CA ASP A 4 13.06 8.80 7.06
C ASP A 4 14.32 8.78 7.97
N GLU A 5 14.77 9.93 8.42
CA GLU A 5 15.85 10.06 9.40
C GLU A 5 15.47 9.45 10.75
N GLU A 6 14.27 9.73 11.25
CA GLU A 6 13.75 9.13 12.49
C GLU A 6 13.65 7.60 12.38
N GLN A 7 13.18 7.07 11.23
CA GLN A 7 13.17 5.65 10.94
C GLN A 7 14.57 5.04 11.09
N VAL A 8 15.56 5.63 10.43
CA VAL A 8 16.96 5.16 10.48
C VAL A 8 17.51 5.17 11.90
N GLN A 9 17.23 6.23 12.68
CA GLN A 9 17.69 6.34 14.07
C GLN A 9 17.06 5.28 14.99
N LEU A 10 15.78 4.96 14.79
CA LEU A 10 15.10 3.91 15.55
C LEU A 10 15.64 2.52 15.19
N MET A 11 15.83 2.26 13.89
CA MET A 11 16.33 0.97 13.41
C MET A 11 17.78 0.70 13.86
N LYS A 12 18.63 1.72 13.89
CA LYS A 12 19.99 1.61 14.48
C LYS A 12 19.97 1.17 15.94
N ARG A 13 18.93 1.46 16.66
CA ARG A 13 18.70 1.06 18.06
C ARG A 13 17.92 -0.24 18.19
N ARG A 14 17.79 -1.01 17.10
CA ARG A 14 17.05 -2.28 17.01
C ARG A 14 15.54 -2.14 17.19
N GLY A 15 14.97 -0.93 17.01
CA GLY A 15 13.54 -0.68 17.00
C GLY A 15 12.90 -1.09 15.68
N GLY A 16 11.65 -1.55 15.73
CA GLY A 16 10.78 -1.66 14.56
C GLY A 16 10.06 -0.34 14.29
N VAL A 17 9.70 -0.09 13.02
CA VAL A 17 8.98 1.12 12.60
C VAL A 17 7.75 0.75 11.80
N GLY A 18 6.67 1.49 11.99
CA GLY A 18 5.44 1.40 11.20
C GLY A 18 5.10 2.75 10.57
N HIS A 19 4.78 2.74 9.29
CA HIS A 19 4.30 3.92 8.57
C HIS A 19 2.88 3.70 8.05
N ASP A 20 1.99 4.62 8.38
CA ASP A 20 0.66 4.70 7.79
C ASP A 20 0.68 5.68 6.61
N LEU A 21 0.50 5.17 5.40
CA LEU A 21 0.51 5.95 4.17
C LEU A 21 -0.88 6.40 3.71
N SER A 22 -1.92 6.18 4.52
CA SER A 22 -3.32 6.50 4.18
C SER A 22 -3.55 7.98 3.84
N TYR A 23 -2.69 8.88 4.30
CA TYR A 23 -2.79 10.33 4.07
C TYR A 23 -1.94 10.85 2.91
N ILE A 24 -1.21 9.98 2.23
CA ILE A 24 -0.48 10.37 1.02
C ILE A 24 -1.48 10.56 -0.11
N ARG A 25 -1.31 11.64 -0.89
CA ARG A 25 -2.18 11.92 -2.03
C ARG A 25 -2.06 10.81 -3.07
N PRO A 26 -3.19 10.36 -3.66
CA PRO A 26 -3.16 9.38 -4.74
C PRO A 26 -2.39 9.90 -5.96
N LYS A 27 -1.93 8.97 -6.79
CA LYS A 27 -1.24 9.26 -8.04
C LYS A 27 -2.12 10.14 -8.94
N GLY A 28 -1.53 11.17 -9.54
CA GLY A 28 -2.22 12.09 -10.43
C GLY A 28 -2.97 13.25 -9.74
N SER A 29 -3.13 13.23 -8.42
CA SER A 29 -3.74 14.34 -7.69
C SER A 29 -2.95 15.64 -7.88
N ALA A 30 -3.66 16.77 -8.02
CA ALA A 30 -3.04 18.09 -8.17
C ALA A 30 -2.22 18.46 -6.93
N VAL A 31 -1.04 19.01 -7.16
CA VAL A 31 -0.17 19.57 -6.12
C VAL A 31 0.18 21.03 -6.44
N LYS A 32 0.32 21.85 -5.41
CA LYS A 32 0.56 23.31 -5.55
C LYS A 32 2.04 23.67 -5.82
N ASN A 33 2.90 22.70 -6.08
CA ASN A 33 4.32 22.91 -6.35
C ASN A 33 4.63 22.70 -7.84
N SER A 34 5.91 22.86 -8.21
CA SER A 34 6.40 22.71 -9.59
C SER A 34 6.16 21.33 -10.22
N ALA A 35 5.86 20.31 -9.41
CA ALA A 35 5.57 18.96 -9.90
C ALA A 35 4.17 18.83 -10.53
N LEU A 36 3.26 19.76 -10.25
CA LEU A 36 1.86 19.84 -10.73
C LEU A 36 0.99 18.65 -10.30
N THR A 37 1.50 17.43 -10.36
CA THR A 37 0.79 16.18 -10.01
C THR A 37 1.55 15.34 -9.00
N SER A 38 0.81 14.57 -8.19
CA SER A 38 1.37 13.61 -7.24
C SER A 38 1.88 12.37 -7.95
N THR A 39 3.04 11.88 -7.52
CA THR A 39 3.59 10.58 -7.96
C THR A 39 2.92 9.39 -7.28
N GLY A 40 2.04 9.65 -6.29
CA GLY A 40 1.40 8.62 -5.48
C GLY A 40 2.33 8.03 -4.41
N LEU A 41 1.98 6.84 -3.92
CA LEU A 41 2.65 6.24 -2.77
C LEU A 41 3.86 5.37 -3.10
N ALA A 42 3.96 4.83 -4.32
CA ALA A 42 5.03 3.90 -4.69
C ALA A 42 6.45 4.41 -4.41
N PRO A 43 6.82 5.67 -4.74
CA PRO A 43 8.15 6.21 -4.43
C PRO A 43 8.43 6.29 -2.93
N PHE A 44 7.41 6.53 -2.09
CA PHE A 44 7.58 6.57 -0.64
C PHE A 44 7.80 5.18 -0.07
N MET A 45 7.07 4.18 -0.55
CA MET A 45 7.25 2.79 -0.14
C MET A 45 8.65 2.29 -0.48
N GLU A 46 9.13 2.54 -1.71
CA GLU A 46 10.48 2.19 -2.14
C GLU A 46 11.54 2.90 -1.29
N ARG A 47 11.37 4.19 -1.02
CA ARG A 47 12.28 4.95 -0.19
C ARG A 47 12.43 4.34 1.21
N TYR A 48 11.31 4.12 1.92
CA TYR A 48 11.34 3.55 3.27
C TYR A 48 11.87 2.12 3.29
N SER A 49 11.53 1.33 2.26
CA SER A 49 12.06 -0.02 2.07
C SER A 49 13.58 -0.01 1.86
N ASN A 50 14.09 0.92 1.04
CA ASN A 50 15.52 1.06 0.78
C ASN A 50 16.27 1.47 2.04
N SER A 51 15.80 2.50 2.76
CA SER A 51 16.38 2.92 4.03
C SER A 51 16.44 1.76 5.05
N THR A 52 15.40 0.91 5.07
CA THR A 52 15.39 -0.29 5.95
C THR A 52 16.48 -1.29 5.57
N ARG A 53 16.72 -1.50 4.27
CA ARG A 53 17.77 -2.43 3.79
C ARG A 53 19.17 -1.90 4.07
N GLU A 54 19.38 -0.58 3.93
CA GLU A 54 20.68 0.07 4.15
C GLU A 54 21.10 0.07 5.62
N VAL A 55 20.14 0.09 6.56
CA VAL A 55 20.40 0.11 8.00
C VAL A 55 20.60 -1.29 8.59
N ALA A 56 20.76 -2.32 7.76
CA ALA A 56 21.03 -3.66 8.23
C ALA A 56 22.34 -3.71 9.07
N GLN A 57 22.23 -4.18 10.33
CA GLN A 57 23.37 -4.37 11.23
C GLN A 57 23.59 -5.87 11.45
N ASP A 58 24.83 -6.33 11.27
CA ASP A 58 25.26 -7.72 11.52
C ASP A 58 24.34 -8.78 10.88
N GLY A 59 23.91 -8.55 9.62
CA GLY A 59 23.03 -9.46 8.89
C GLY A 59 21.56 -9.41 9.30
N ARG A 60 21.19 -8.62 10.31
CA ARG A 60 19.78 -8.40 10.70
C ARG A 60 19.20 -7.18 10.01
N ARG A 61 18.16 -7.39 9.19
CA ARG A 61 17.41 -6.30 8.56
C ARG A 61 16.58 -5.56 9.61
N GLY A 62 16.38 -4.24 9.40
CA GLY A 62 15.41 -3.47 10.14
C GLY A 62 13.99 -4.05 9.97
N ALA A 63 13.12 -3.86 10.96
CA ALA A 63 11.72 -4.27 10.88
C ALA A 63 10.88 -3.07 10.47
N LEU A 64 10.29 -3.12 9.26
CA LEU A 64 9.40 -2.09 8.73
C LEU A 64 8.05 -2.68 8.37
N MET A 65 6.98 -2.04 8.81
CA MET A 65 5.63 -2.27 8.35
C MET A 65 5.08 -1.00 7.69
N ILE A 66 4.42 -1.17 6.57
CA ILE A 66 3.71 -0.08 5.89
C ILE A 66 2.24 -0.44 5.84
N SER A 67 1.37 0.46 6.30
CA SER A 67 -0.07 0.26 6.27
C SER A 67 -0.78 1.30 5.40
N MET A 68 -1.94 0.92 4.89
CA MET A 68 -2.83 1.78 4.12
C MET A 68 -4.28 1.43 4.39
N HIS A 69 -5.14 2.43 4.40
CA HIS A 69 -6.58 2.26 4.56
C HIS A 69 -7.20 1.70 3.28
N ILE A 70 -8.14 0.76 3.41
CA ILE A 70 -8.82 0.11 2.28
C ILE A 70 -9.50 1.12 1.33
N ASN A 71 -9.97 2.24 1.85
CA ASN A 71 -10.67 3.27 1.08
C ASN A 71 -9.73 4.23 0.31
N HIS A 72 -8.42 3.99 0.33
CA HIS A 72 -7.48 4.84 -0.39
C HIS A 72 -7.54 4.57 -1.90
N PRO A 73 -7.59 5.61 -2.79
CA PRO A 73 -7.70 5.40 -4.24
C PRO A 73 -6.59 4.55 -4.87
N ASP A 74 -5.39 4.55 -4.29
CA ASP A 74 -4.27 3.72 -4.76
C ASP A 74 -4.20 2.34 -4.06
N ILE A 75 -5.27 1.89 -3.36
CA ILE A 75 -5.24 0.68 -2.53
C ILE A 75 -4.90 -0.58 -3.34
N ILE A 76 -5.47 -0.72 -4.52
CA ILE A 76 -5.23 -1.88 -5.36
C ILE A 76 -3.76 -1.94 -5.82
N LYS A 77 -3.18 -0.79 -6.17
CA LYS A 77 -1.74 -0.68 -6.50
C LYS A 77 -0.86 -1.03 -5.32
N PHE A 78 -1.27 -0.61 -4.11
CA PHE A 78 -0.57 -0.93 -2.88
C PHE A 78 -0.52 -2.44 -2.63
N ILE A 79 -1.64 -3.13 -2.80
CA ILE A 79 -1.75 -4.58 -2.63
C ILE A 79 -0.88 -5.30 -3.66
N LEU A 80 -1.05 -4.98 -4.95
CA LEU A 80 -0.35 -5.63 -6.06
C LEU A 80 1.15 -5.34 -6.11
N MET A 81 1.63 -4.34 -5.39
CA MET A 81 3.06 -4.03 -5.37
C MET A 81 3.90 -5.17 -4.82
N LYS A 82 3.34 -6.04 -3.97
CA LYS A 82 4.02 -7.20 -3.41
C LYS A 82 4.07 -8.41 -4.35
N ASP A 83 3.30 -8.43 -5.43
CA ASP A 83 3.40 -9.46 -6.46
C ASP A 83 4.75 -9.39 -7.19
N ASP A 84 5.31 -8.20 -7.29
CA ASP A 84 6.67 -8.02 -7.77
C ASP A 84 7.65 -8.21 -6.61
N LEU A 85 8.20 -9.42 -6.50
CA LEU A 85 9.14 -9.81 -5.44
C LEU A 85 10.43 -8.97 -5.42
N THR A 86 10.65 -8.11 -6.42
CA THR A 86 11.81 -7.22 -6.49
C THR A 86 11.53 -5.87 -5.83
N LYS A 87 10.25 -5.51 -5.64
CA LYS A 87 9.82 -4.22 -5.06
C LYS A 87 9.55 -4.31 -3.58
N VAL A 88 9.79 -3.22 -2.90
CA VAL A 88 9.50 -3.04 -1.45
C VAL A 88 9.94 -4.25 -0.60
N THR A 89 11.11 -4.80 -0.89
CA THR A 89 11.62 -6.02 -0.26
C THR A 89 11.98 -5.86 1.23
N GLY A 90 12.16 -4.63 1.69
CA GLY A 90 12.53 -4.28 3.07
C GLY A 90 11.33 -4.03 3.99
N ALA A 91 10.09 -4.14 3.51
CA ALA A 91 8.90 -3.84 4.29
C ALA A 91 7.83 -4.94 4.19
N ASN A 92 7.12 -5.16 5.29
CA ASN A 92 5.82 -5.83 5.29
C ASN A 92 4.73 -4.81 4.97
N ILE A 93 3.66 -5.24 4.30
CA ILE A 93 2.49 -4.40 4.05
C ILE A 93 1.28 -4.92 4.82
N SER A 94 0.40 -3.99 5.20
CA SER A 94 -0.85 -4.30 5.91
C SER A 94 -1.95 -3.37 5.41
N VAL A 95 -3.14 -3.90 5.19
CA VAL A 95 -4.33 -3.12 4.82
C VAL A 95 -5.17 -2.90 6.07
N LYS A 96 -5.58 -1.65 6.30
CA LYS A 96 -6.54 -1.31 7.35
C LYS A 96 -7.94 -1.40 6.77
N VAL A 97 -8.71 -2.36 7.23
CA VAL A 97 -10.08 -2.61 6.77
C VAL A 97 -11.10 -1.93 7.68
N THR A 98 -12.31 -1.67 7.14
CA THR A 98 -13.47 -1.15 7.88
C THR A 98 -14.43 -2.27 8.21
N ASP A 99 -15.34 -2.02 9.16
CA ASP A 99 -16.42 -2.95 9.48
C ASP A 99 -17.35 -3.15 8.28
N GLU A 100 -17.59 -2.11 7.49
CA GLU A 100 -18.38 -2.19 6.25
C GLU A 100 -17.75 -3.17 5.26
N PHE A 101 -16.45 -3.06 5.03
CA PHE A 101 -15.70 -3.98 4.18
C PHE A 101 -15.77 -5.42 4.70
N MET A 102 -15.58 -5.60 6.00
CA MET A 102 -15.66 -6.93 6.62
C MET A 102 -17.06 -7.55 6.49
N ASN A 103 -18.13 -6.75 6.64
CA ASN A 103 -19.49 -7.21 6.44
C ASN A 103 -19.75 -7.64 5.00
N CYS A 104 -19.26 -6.88 4.00
CA CYS A 104 -19.34 -7.29 2.59
C CYS A 104 -18.66 -8.64 2.34
N CYS A 105 -17.49 -8.87 2.96
CA CYS A 105 -16.78 -10.15 2.81
C CYS A 105 -17.51 -11.35 3.43
N LEU A 106 -18.45 -11.11 4.35
CA LEU A 106 -19.26 -12.16 4.98
C LEU A 106 -20.53 -12.50 4.19
N GLU A 107 -20.90 -11.68 3.21
CA GLU A 107 -22.05 -11.94 2.36
C GLU A 107 -21.73 -13.03 1.31
N PRO A 108 -22.72 -13.90 0.96
CA PRO A 108 -22.47 -15.04 0.08
C PRO A 108 -22.31 -14.68 -1.40
N GLU A 109 -22.43 -13.43 -1.76
CA GLU A 109 -22.14 -12.94 -3.10
C GLU A 109 -20.61 -12.77 -3.21
N ASN A 110 -19.97 -13.51 -4.10
CA ASN A 110 -18.52 -13.48 -4.37
C ASN A 110 -18.03 -12.10 -4.91
N LYS A 111 -18.56 -11.02 -4.34
CA LYS A 111 -18.31 -9.63 -4.72
C LYS A 111 -17.99 -8.81 -3.48
N VAL A 112 -16.90 -8.06 -3.59
CA VAL A 112 -16.49 -7.13 -2.53
C VAL A 112 -16.59 -5.71 -3.07
N TYR A 113 -17.26 -4.85 -2.32
CA TYR A 113 -17.43 -3.43 -2.62
C TYR A 113 -16.47 -2.60 -1.79
N ILE A 114 -15.66 -1.78 -2.44
CA ILE A 114 -14.72 -0.88 -1.79
C ILE A 114 -15.07 0.55 -2.18
N THR A 115 -15.60 1.32 -1.24
CA THR A 115 -15.85 2.75 -1.45
C THR A 115 -14.58 3.54 -1.17
N LEU A 116 -14.08 4.25 -2.17
CA LEU A 116 -12.87 5.05 -2.07
C LEU A 116 -13.15 6.45 -1.49
N ASN A 117 -12.15 7.06 -0.88
CA ASN A 117 -12.24 8.41 -0.30
C ASN A 117 -12.55 9.52 -1.33
N ASN A 118 -12.38 9.26 -2.61
CA ASN A 118 -12.75 10.17 -3.69
C ASN A 118 -14.20 10.00 -4.18
N GLY A 119 -14.95 9.06 -3.60
CA GLY A 119 -16.35 8.77 -3.94
C GLY A 119 -16.51 7.74 -5.07
N GLU A 120 -15.43 7.21 -5.62
CA GLU A 120 -15.49 6.08 -6.55
C GLU A 120 -15.72 4.77 -5.80
N GLU A 121 -16.40 3.84 -6.44
CA GLU A 121 -16.58 2.48 -5.94
C GLU A 121 -15.79 1.49 -6.81
N ILE A 122 -15.05 0.60 -6.16
CA ILE A 122 -14.41 -0.53 -6.80
C ILE A 122 -15.21 -1.77 -6.43
N ILE A 123 -15.64 -2.51 -7.44
CA ILE A 123 -16.30 -3.80 -7.27
C ILE A 123 -15.26 -4.87 -7.65
N VAL A 124 -14.95 -5.74 -6.72
CA VAL A 124 -14.07 -6.89 -6.97
C VAL A 124 -14.95 -8.12 -7.05
N ASP A 125 -15.20 -8.59 -8.26
CA ASP A 125 -15.93 -9.84 -8.53
C ASP A 125 -14.91 -10.96 -8.80
N GLU A 126 -15.12 -12.14 -8.23
CA GLU A 126 -14.25 -13.29 -8.41
C GLU A 126 -14.00 -13.65 -9.90
N ASN A 127 -14.98 -13.41 -10.74
CA ASN A 127 -14.99 -13.80 -12.15
C ASN A 127 -14.64 -12.66 -13.12
N GLU A 128 -14.46 -11.43 -12.62
CA GLU A 128 -14.16 -10.26 -13.47
C GLU A 128 -12.66 -9.93 -13.49
N GLU A 129 -12.23 -9.41 -14.63
CA GLU A 129 -10.88 -8.89 -14.82
C GLU A 129 -10.87 -7.40 -14.52
N ILE A 130 -9.91 -6.97 -13.70
CA ILE A 130 -9.71 -5.56 -13.35
C ILE A 130 -8.41 -5.09 -13.99
N GLU A 131 -8.48 -4.04 -14.81
CA GLU A 131 -7.30 -3.41 -15.40
C GLU A 131 -6.72 -2.36 -14.44
N ILE A 132 -5.45 -2.53 -14.08
CA ILE A 132 -4.73 -1.64 -13.17
C ILE A 132 -3.37 -1.30 -13.77
N ASP A 133 -3.14 -0.03 -14.11
CA ASP A 133 -1.90 0.47 -14.73
C ASP A 133 -1.43 -0.40 -15.94
N GLY A 134 -2.38 -0.85 -16.78
CA GLY A 134 -2.11 -1.68 -17.96
C GLY A 134 -1.85 -3.17 -17.66
N LYS A 135 -2.06 -3.62 -16.43
CA LYS A 135 -2.08 -5.04 -16.07
C LYS A 135 -3.51 -5.49 -15.83
N ILE A 136 -3.85 -6.63 -16.40
CA ILE A 136 -5.13 -7.30 -16.15
C ILE A 136 -4.92 -8.26 -14.98
N VAL A 137 -5.73 -8.12 -13.93
CA VAL A 137 -5.72 -8.96 -12.74
C VAL A 137 -7.10 -9.56 -12.54
N LEU A 138 -7.18 -10.87 -12.36
CA LEU A 138 -8.43 -11.55 -12.02
C LEU A 138 -8.87 -11.14 -10.61
N GLY A 139 -10.15 -10.82 -10.44
CA GLY A 139 -10.71 -10.44 -9.15
C GLY A 139 -10.46 -11.48 -8.07
N LYS A 140 -10.52 -12.76 -8.40
CA LYS A 140 -10.19 -13.87 -7.50
C LYS A 140 -8.75 -13.83 -6.97
N ASP A 141 -7.80 -13.36 -7.77
CA ASP A 141 -6.41 -13.23 -7.33
C ASP A 141 -6.24 -12.02 -6.42
N LEU A 142 -7.00 -10.97 -6.65
CA LEU A 142 -7.05 -9.80 -5.77
C LEU A 142 -7.70 -10.12 -4.43
N LEU A 143 -8.78 -10.91 -4.41
CA LEU A 143 -9.47 -11.33 -3.19
C LEU A 143 -8.61 -12.20 -2.25
N LYS A 144 -7.57 -12.86 -2.76
CA LYS A 144 -6.60 -13.59 -1.92
C LYS A 144 -5.72 -12.68 -1.07
N TYR A 145 -5.60 -11.42 -1.44
CA TYR A 145 -4.76 -10.44 -0.74
C TYR A 145 -5.59 -9.51 0.16
N LEU A 146 -6.89 -9.54 0.05
CA LEU A 146 -7.85 -8.81 0.87
C LEU A 146 -8.39 -9.68 2.01
#